data_75fa4620980e6d917115a5373eb7159e
#
_entry.id   75fa4620980e6d917115a5373eb7159e
#
_cell.length_a   1.000
_cell.length_b   1.000
_cell.length_c   1.000
_cell.angle_alpha   90.00
_cell.angle_beta   90.00
_cell.angle_gamma   90.00
#
_symmetry.space_group_name_H-M   'P 1'
#
loop_
_entity.id
_entity.type
_entity.pdbx_description
1 polymer ?
#
loop_
_entity_poly.entity_id
_entity_poly.type
_entity_poly.pdbx_seq_one_letter_code
_entity_poly.pdbx_strand_id
1 'polypeptide(L)'
;MEHQWQKGNLPARERIARLLDDNTDFLEISQFAAWQVYDEAIPCAGVIAGIGFIAGIQCMVIANDASVKGGTYYPLTVKKHLRAQEIAQRCQLPCVYLVDAGGANLPHQSDVFPDKEHFGRIFFNQARMSAKGIPQVAVVMGLCTAGGAYVPAMA
;
A
#
# COMPACT_ATOMS: atom_id res chain seq x y z
N MET A 1 -3.96 -16.47 8.16
CA MET A 1 -4.67 -16.56 6.85
C MET A 1 -6.13 -16.98 7.00
N GLU A 2 -6.45 -18.01 7.76
CA GLU A 2 -7.84 -18.53 7.89
C GLU A 2 -8.87 -17.53 8.43
N HIS A 3 -8.47 -16.58 9.28
CA HIS A 3 -9.41 -15.65 9.94
C HIS A 3 -10.05 -14.60 9.00
N GLN A 4 -9.41 -14.27 7.86
CA GLN A 4 -9.98 -13.33 6.87
C GLN A 4 -11.00 -14.01 5.94
N TRP A 5 -10.77 -15.26 5.58
CA TRP A 5 -11.69 -16.02 4.74
C TRP A 5 -13.06 -16.22 5.40
N GLN A 6 -13.10 -16.33 6.73
CA GLN A 6 -14.34 -16.48 7.51
C GLN A 6 -15.22 -15.21 7.49
N LYS A 7 -14.66 -14.04 7.15
CA LYS A 7 -15.40 -12.76 7.07
C LYS A 7 -15.82 -12.38 5.64
N GLY A 8 -15.60 -13.24 4.66
CA GLY A 8 -15.94 -12.94 3.26
C GLY A 8 -15.02 -11.92 2.57
N ASN A 9 -13.93 -11.49 3.23
CA ASN A 9 -12.97 -10.56 2.65
C ASN A 9 -11.92 -11.29 1.82
N LEU A 10 -11.68 -10.82 0.60
CA LEU A 10 -10.63 -11.35 -0.26
C LEU A 10 -9.24 -10.98 0.28
N PRO A 11 -8.24 -11.89 0.23
CA PRO A 11 -6.86 -11.56 0.47
C PRO A 11 -6.32 -10.47 -0.46
N ALA A 12 -5.34 -9.70 -0.01
CA ALA A 12 -4.79 -8.59 -0.80
C ALA A 12 -4.30 -9.03 -2.20
N ARG A 13 -3.64 -10.18 -2.30
CA ARG A 13 -3.18 -10.73 -3.60
C ARG A 13 -4.33 -11.09 -4.53
N GLU A 14 -5.41 -11.63 -4.00
CA GLU A 14 -6.59 -11.94 -4.78
C GLU A 14 -7.31 -10.67 -5.26
N ARG A 15 -7.35 -9.62 -4.42
CA ARG A 15 -7.88 -8.31 -4.82
C ARG A 15 -7.10 -7.72 -5.98
N ILE A 16 -5.75 -7.81 -5.94
CA ILE A 16 -4.88 -7.36 -7.02
C ILE A 16 -5.13 -8.19 -8.28
N ALA A 17 -5.16 -9.52 -8.18
CA ALA A 17 -5.37 -10.41 -9.32
C ALA A 17 -6.70 -10.13 -10.04
N ARG A 18 -7.75 -9.76 -9.29
CA ARG A 18 -9.06 -9.40 -9.87
C ARG A 18 -9.14 -7.98 -10.42
N LEU A 19 -8.21 -7.11 -10.03
CA LEU A 19 -8.14 -5.74 -10.51
C LEU A 19 -7.39 -5.63 -11.83
N LEU A 20 -6.37 -6.47 -12.00
CA LEU A 20 -5.51 -6.43 -13.18
C LEU A 20 -6.21 -7.05 -14.40
N ASP A 21 -5.82 -6.58 -15.57
CA ASP A 21 -6.28 -7.13 -16.85
C ASP A 21 -5.86 -8.59 -17.00
N ASP A 22 -6.73 -9.41 -17.61
CA ASP A 22 -6.46 -10.82 -17.87
C ASP A 22 -5.20 -11.00 -18.72
N ASN A 23 -4.42 -12.04 -18.39
CA ASN A 23 -3.19 -12.41 -19.10
C ASN A 23 -2.09 -11.31 -19.11
N THR A 24 -2.09 -10.42 -18.13
CA THR A 24 -1.02 -9.44 -17.92
C THR A 24 -0.18 -9.79 -16.70
N ASP A 25 1.10 -9.41 -16.73
CA ASP A 25 2.01 -9.65 -15.62
C ASP A 25 1.88 -8.55 -14.55
N PHE A 26 2.08 -8.93 -13.29
CA PHE A 26 2.22 -8.02 -12.17
C PHE A 26 3.68 -7.98 -11.73
N LEU A 27 4.37 -6.87 -11.99
CA LEU A 27 5.73 -6.63 -11.52
C LEU A 27 5.71 -6.20 -10.06
N GLU A 28 5.69 -7.17 -9.15
CA GLU A 28 5.73 -6.91 -7.71
C GLU A 28 7.10 -6.40 -7.27
N ILE A 29 7.13 -5.33 -6.47
CA ILE A 29 8.36 -4.75 -5.93
C ILE A 29 8.54 -5.09 -4.46
N SER A 30 9.81 -5.25 -4.03
CA SER A 30 10.19 -5.43 -2.61
C SER A 30 9.42 -6.56 -1.90
N GLN A 31 9.31 -7.73 -2.52
CA GLN A 31 8.60 -8.90 -1.97
C GLN A 31 9.17 -9.36 -0.63
N PHE A 32 10.49 -9.20 -0.43
CA PHE A 32 11.19 -9.59 0.79
C PHE A 32 11.35 -8.45 1.81
N ALA A 33 10.65 -7.33 1.61
CA ALA A 33 10.68 -6.24 2.58
C ALA A 33 10.24 -6.71 3.97
N ALA A 34 10.97 -6.30 5.00
CA ALA A 34 10.81 -6.68 6.41
C ALA A 34 11.10 -8.15 6.74
N TRP A 35 11.71 -8.92 5.82
CA TRP A 35 12.11 -10.30 6.10
C TRP A 35 13.12 -10.35 7.26
N GLN A 36 12.77 -11.00 8.36
CA GLN A 36 13.60 -11.17 9.57
C GLN A 36 14.13 -9.85 10.19
N VAL A 37 13.40 -8.75 10.01
CA VAL A 37 13.79 -7.44 10.57
C VAL A 37 13.14 -7.18 11.92
N TYR A 38 11.93 -7.66 12.12
CA TYR A 38 11.18 -7.52 13.37
C TYR A 38 11.13 -8.85 14.12
N ASP A 39 10.91 -8.81 15.43
CA ASP A 39 10.74 -10.01 16.26
C ASP A 39 9.55 -10.87 15.80
N GLU A 40 8.60 -10.24 15.13
CA GLU A 40 7.42 -10.88 14.55
C GLU A 40 7.47 -10.88 13.02
N ALA A 41 6.77 -11.83 12.41
CA ALA A 41 6.72 -11.95 10.95
C ALA A 41 5.84 -10.83 10.34
N ILE A 42 6.45 -9.97 9.53
CA ILE A 42 5.77 -8.93 8.74
C ILE A 42 6.06 -9.16 7.25
N PRO A 43 5.48 -10.21 6.64
CA PRO A 43 5.74 -10.53 5.25
C PRO A 43 5.40 -9.37 4.31
N CYS A 44 6.24 -9.15 3.31
CA CYS A 44 6.12 -8.06 2.33
C CYS A 44 5.99 -6.66 2.98
N ALA A 45 6.44 -6.50 4.24
CA ALA A 45 6.22 -5.30 5.04
C ALA A 45 4.72 -4.92 5.22
N GLY A 46 3.79 -5.89 5.19
CA GLY A 46 2.35 -5.68 5.35
C GLY A 46 1.66 -4.92 4.22
N VAL A 47 2.36 -4.68 3.11
CA VAL A 47 1.82 -4.01 1.93
C VAL A 47 2.35 -4.65 0.65
N ILE A 48 1.47 -4.94 -0.30
CA ILE A 48 1.85 -5.44 -1.62
C ILE A 48 1.86 -4.25 -2.58
N ALA A 49 2.96 -4.08 -3.29
CA ALA A 49 3.10 -3.00 -4.25
C ALA A 49 3.74 -3.51 -5.55
N GLY A 50 3.31 -2.99 -6.68
CA GLY A 50 3.82 -3.39 -7.98
C GLY A 50 3.16 -2.65 -9.12
N ILE A 51 3.62 -2.95 -10.32
CA ILE A 51 3.14 -2.37 -11.57
C ILE A 51 2.36 -3.43 -12.33
N GLY A 52 1.18 -3.09 -12.81
CA GLY A 52 0.34 -3.96 -13.64
C GLY A 52 -0.56 -3.16 -14.55
N PHE A 53 -1.31 -3.82 -15.42
CA PHE A 53 -2.24 -3.19 -16.33
C PHE A 53 -3.67 -3.23 -15.78
N ILE A 54 -4.36 -2.10 -15.86
CA ILE A 54 -5.77 -1.94 -15.48
C ILE A 54 -6.47 -1.19 -16.61
N ALA A 55 -7.43 -1.84 -17.26
CA ALA A 55 -8.11 -1.31 -18.44
C ALA A 55 -7.15 -0.81 -19.53
N GLY A 56 -6.08 -1.56 -19.79
CA GLY A 56 -5.05 -1.25 -20.77
C GLY A 56 -4.05 -0.17 -20.35
N ILE A 57 -4.16 0.37 -19.14
CA ILE A 57 -3.29 1.42 -18.62
C ILE A 57 -2.33 0.83 -17.58
N GLN A 58 -1.04 1.09 -17.74
CA GLN A 58 -0.03 0.69 -16.76
C GLN A 58 -0.15 1.54 -15.50
N CYS A 59 -0.36 0.91 -14.35
CA CYS A 59 -0.60 1.56 -13.06
C CYS A 59 0.34 1.02 -11.98
N MET A 60 0.66 1.86 -11.01
CA MET A 60 1.21 1.44 -9.72
C MET A 60 0.04 1.03 -8.82
N VAL A 61 0.05 -0.21 -8.35
CA VAL A 61 -0.94 -0.72 -7.38
C VAL A 61 -0.27 -0.84 -6.01
N ILE A 62 -0.93 -0.33 -4.97
CA ILE A 62 -0.48 -0.40 -3.58
C ILE A 62 -1.64 -0.93 -2.75
N ALA A 63 -1.50 -2.14 -2.19
CA ALA A 63 -2.56 -2.83 -1.46
C ALA A 63 -2.11 -3.16 -0.03
N ASN A 64 -2.85 -2.72 0.97
CA ASN A 64 -2.63 -3.15 2.35
C ASN A 64 -2.99 -4.63 2.50
N ASP A 65 -2.19 -5.37 3.23
CA ASP A 65 -2.48 -6.75 3.61
C ASP A 65 -2.96 -6.80 5.06
N ALA A 66 -4.27 -6.78 5.26
CA ALA A 66 -4.87 -6.81 6.58
C ALA A 66 -4.65 -8.15 7.33
N SER A 67 -4.19 -9.22 6.64
CA SER A 67 -3.76 -10.47 7.30
C SER A 67 -2.48 -10.27 8.10
N VAL A 68 -1.70 -9.24 7.76
CA VAL A 68 -0.47 -8.87 8.45
C VAL A 68 -0.79 -7.76 9.45
N LYS A 69 -0.94 -8.12 10.72
CA LYS A 69 -1.17 -7.16 11.84
C LYS A 69 -2.30 -6.15 11.59
N GLY A 70 -3.39 -6.60 10.96
CA GLY A 70 -4.54 -5.74 10.68
C GLY A 70 -4.25 -4.60 9.68
N GLY A 71 -3.25 -4.76 8.81
CA GLY A 71 -2.86 -3.73 7.85
C GLY A 71 -2.19 -2.51 8.49
N THR A 72 -1.64 -2.63 9.70
CA THR A 72 -0.94 -1.52 10.36
C THR A 72 0.42 -1.24 9.71
N TYR A 73 0.81 0.04 9.73
CA TYR A 73 2.07 0.51 9.14
C TYR A 73 3.21 0.40 10.13
N TYR A 74 4.17 -0.43 9.82
CA TYR A 74 5.51 -0.49 10.43
C TYR A 74 6.45 0.50 9.72
N PRO A 75 7.64 0.81 10.27
CA PRO A 75 8.61 1.68 9.59
C PRO A 75 8.94 1.21 8.16
N LEU A 76 9.13 -0.09 7.94
CA LEU A 76 9.40 -0.63 6.59
C LEU A 76 8.16 -0.68 5.69
N THR A 77 6.95 -0.74 6.24
CA THR A 77 5.72 -0.57 5.46
C THR A 77 5.68 0.83 4.85
N VAL A 78 5.99 1.86 5.65
CA VAL A 78 6.08 3.25 5.18
C VAL A 78 7.14 3.38 4.08
N LYS A 79 8.35 2.87 4.30
CA LYS A 79 9.45 2.94 3.31
C LYS A 79 9.06 2.29 1.98
N LYS A 80 8.42 1.13 2.03
CA LYS A 80 7.95 0.43 0.82
C LYS A 80 6.89 1.24 0.09
N HIS A 81 5.91 1.80 0.81
CA HIS A 81 4.88 2.65 0.24
C HIS A 81 5.48 3.89 -0.43
N LEU A 82 6.40 4.59 0.25
CA LEU A 82 7.11 5.75 -0.30
C LEU A 82 7.90 5.37 -1.56
N ARG A 83 8.56 4.22 -1.57
CA ARG A 83 9.30 3.75 -2.76
C ARG A 83 8.37 3.48 -3.94
N ALA A 84 7.20 2.89 -3.71
CA ALA A 84 6.19 2.70 -4.74
C ALA A 84 5.72 4.04 -5.33
N GLN A 85 5.42 5.02 -4.49
CA GLN A 85 5.05 6.37 -4.93
C GLN A 85 6.17 7.07 -5.69
N GLU A 86 7.43 6.91 -5.28
CA GLU A 86 8.59 7.47 -5.99
C GLU A 86 8.69 6.90 -7.41
N ILE A 87 8.54 5.58 -7.56
CA ILE A 87 8.55 4.91 -8.87
C ILE A 87 7.38 5.43 -9.72
N ALA A 88 6.18 5.50 -9.15
CA ALA A 88 5.01 6.02 -9.85
C ALA A 88 5.22 7.46 -10.35
N GLN A 89 5.80 8.34 -9.52
CA GLN A 89 6.11 9.71 -9.92
C GLN A 89 7.14 9.79 -11.05
N ARG A 90 8.20 8.99 -10.97
CA ARG A 90 9.27 8.97 -11.98
C ARG A 90 8.80 8.43 -13.33
N CYS A 91 7.94 7.40 -13.27
CA CYS A 91 7.42 6.74 -14.47
C CYS A 91 6.08 7.32 -14.94
N GLN A 92 5.56 8.36 -14.28
CA GLN A 92 4.26 9.00 -14.58
C GLN A 92 3.09 8.00 -14.56
N LEU A 93 3.13 7.02 -13.64
CA LEU A 93 2.11 5.98 -13.51
C LEU A 93 0.95 6.47 -12.64
N PRO A 94 -0.31 6.30 -13.08
CA PRO A 94 -1.45 6.37 -12.19
C PRO A 94 -1.29 5.44 -10.99
N CYS A 95 -1.77 5.85 -9.81
CA CYS A 95 -1.74 5.02 -8.61
C CYS A 95 -3.12 4.52 -8.24
N VAL A 96 -3.21 3.22 -7.92
CA VAL A 96 -4.41 2.61 -7.35
C VAL A 96 -4.09 2.07 -5.97
N TYR A 97 -4.77 2.60 -4.96
CA TYR A 97 -4.63 2.20 -3.56
C TYR A 97 -5.80 1.29 -3.17
N LEU A 98 -5.51 0.05 -2.80
CA LEU A 98 -6.49 -0.87 -2.19
C LEU A 98 -6.31 -0.81 -0.68
N VAL A 99 -7.14 0.02 -0.02
CA VAL A 99 -6.96 0.39 1.38
C VAL A 99 -7.66 -0.60 2.31
N ASP A 100 -6.87 -1.20 3.20
CA ASP A 100 -7.35 -2.05 4.31
C ASP A 100 -6.36 -1.88 5.46
N ALA A 101 -6.36 -0.68 6.08
CA ALA A 101 -5.30 -0.20 6.95
C ALA A 101 -5.79 0.11 8.36
N GLY A 102 -5.12 -0.47 9.34
CA GLY A 102 -5.30 -0.18 10.77
C GLY A 102 -4.60 1.11 11.26
N GLY A 103 -4.00 1.90 10.36
CA GLY A 103 -3.19 3.07 10.72
C GLY A 103 -1.75 2.70 11.10
N ALA A 104 -1.07 3.58 11.85
CA ALA A 104 0.30 3.31 12.31
C ALA A 104 0.33 2.21 13.37
N ASN A 105 1.36 1.37 13.34
CA ASN A 105 1.59 0.41 14.41
C ASN A 105 2.02 1.17 15.68
N LEU A 106 1.20 1.10 16.74
CA LEU A 106 1.38 1.91 17.95
C LEU A 106 2.71 1.65 18.68
N PRO A 107 3.19 0.40 18.84
CA PRO A 107 4.50 0.15 19.43
C PRO A 107 5.67 0.79 18.68
N HIS A 108 5.53 1.02 17.38
CA HIS A 108 6.58 1.59 16.51
C HIS A 108 6.29 3.03 16.09
N GLN A 109 5.33 3.72 16.73
CA GLN A 109 4.94 5.06 16.28
C GLN A 109 6.08 6.09 16.33
N SER A 110 7.03 5.94 17.27
CA SER A 110 8.24 6.76 17.34
C SER A 110 9.09 6.69 16.07
N ASP A 111 9.04 5.58 15.34
CA ASP A 111 9.83 5.31 14.13
C ASP A 111 9.00 5.47 12.84
N VAL A 112 7.69 5.66 12.97
CA VAL A 112 6.75 5.80 11.84
C VAL A 112 6.49 7.28 11.52
N PHE A 113 6.49 8.18 12.51
CA PHE A 113 6.07 9.58 12.32
C PHE A 113 7.16 10.65 12.28
N PRO A 114 8.36 10.51 12.87
CA PRO A 114 9.11 11.68 13.36
C PRO A 114 9.76 12.56 12.29
N ASP A 115 9.94 12.13 11.05
CA ASP A 115 10.70 12.88 10.05
C ASP A 115 10.05 12.84 8.66
N LYS A 116 10.65 13.57 7.72
CA LYS A 116 10.18 13.83 6.35
C LYS A 116 9.99 12.57 5.49
N GLU A 117 10.75 11.51 5.72
CA GLU A 117 10.67 10.24 4.98
C GLU A 117 9.86 9.18 5.77
N HIS A 118 8.92 9.63 6.59
CA HIS A 118 8.03 8.82 7.40
C HIS A 118 6.57 8.90 6.91
N PHE A 119 5.63 8.51 7.76
CA PHE A 119 4.24 8.31 7.38
C PHE A 119 3.60 9.53 6.69
N GLY A 120 3.88 10.75 7.19
CA GLY A 120 3.37 11.99 6.61
C GLY A 120 3.85 12.25 5.17
N ARG A 121 4.97 11.67 4.77
CA ARG A 121 5.50 11.79 3.41
C ARG A 121 4.60 11.13 2.37
N ILE A 122 3.83 10.10 2.76
CA ILE A 122 2.85 9.45 1.87
C ILE A 122 1.86 10.50 1.34
N PHE A 123 1.31 11.31 2.24
CA PHE A 123 0.32 12.34 1.90
C PHE A 123 0.92 13.51 1.12
N PHE A 124 2.12 13.92 1.49
CA PHE A 124 2.88 14.91 0.72
C PHE A 124 3.10 14.44 -0.72
N ASN A 125 3.48 13.17 -0.89
CA ASN A 125 3.67 12.60 -2.22
C ASN A 125 2.36 12.56 -3.01
N GLN A 126 1.22 12.20 -2.38
CA GLN A 126 -0.09 12.22 -3.04
C GLN A 126 -0.43 13.63 -3.54
N ALA A 127 -0.26 14.66 -2.70
CA ALA A 127 -0.49 16.03 -3.09
C ALA A 127 0.43 16.45 -4.26
N ARG A 128 1.70 16.05 -4.22
CA ARG A 128 2.67 16.34 -5.30
C ARG A 128 2.33 15.60 -6.60
N MET A 129 1.87 14.37 -6.52
CA MET A 129 1.44 13.59 -7.68
C MET A 129 0.20 14.22 -8.31
N SER A 130 -0.78 14.61 -7.49
CA SER A 130 -1.97 15.34 -7.96
C SER A 130 -1.60 16.66 -8.66
N ALA A 131 -0.69 17.45 -8.07
CA ALA A 131 -0.21 18.70 -8.68
C ALA A 131 0.52 18.49 -10.02
N LYS A 132 1.05 17.28 -10.26
CA LYS A 132 1.67 16.89 -11.54
C LYS A 132 0.67 16.27 -12.54
N GLY A 133 -0.61 16.20 -12.18
CA GLY A 133 -1.63 15.58 -13.02
C GLY A 133 -1.55 14.04 -13.08
N ILE A 134 -0.87 13.40 -12.13
CA ILE A 134 -0.83 11.94 -12.04
C ILE A 134 -2.12 11.48 -11.36
N PRO A 135 -2.98 10.69 -12.04
CA PRO A 135 -4.22 10.20 -11.46
C PRO A 135 -3.98 9.29 -10.26
N GLN A 136 -4.81 9.44 -9.25
CA GLN A 136 -4.80 8.58 -8.08
C GLN A 136 -6.23 8.14 -7.76
N VAL A 137 -6.40 6.85 -7.51
CA VAL A 137 -7.69 6.26 -7.15
C VAL A 137 -7.50 5.41 -5.91
N ALA A 138 -8.35 5.57 -4.92
CA ALA A 138 -8.35 4.73 -3.74
C ALA A 138 -9.68 3.99 -3.57
N VAL A 139 -9.59 2.70 -3.24
CA VAL A 139 -10.73 1.85 -2.93
C VAL A 139 -10.58 1.34 -1.51
N VAL A 140 -11.52 1.70 -0.63
CA VAL A 140 -11.54 1.20 0.75
C VAL A 140 -12.15 -0.19 0.76
N MET A 141 -11.31 -1.19 1.04
CA MET A 141 -11.65 -2.61 0.95
C MET A 141 -11.91 -3.26 2.33
N GLY A 142 -11.68 -2.52 3.41
CA GLY A 142 -11.84 -3.01 4.78
C GLY A 142 -11.61 -1.90 5.80
N LEU A 143 -10.72 -2.12 6.77
CA LEU A 143 -10.39 -1.11 7.77
C LEU A 143 -9.75 0.12 7.12
N CYS A 144 -10.09 1.28 7.65
CA CYS A 144 -9.57 2.55 7.18
C CYS A 144 -9.55 3.53 8.36
N THR A 145 -8.54 3.41 9.22
CA THR A 145 -8.49 4.13 10.51
C THR A 145 -7.28 5.02 10.64
N ALA A 146 -7.41 6.07 11.45
CA ALA A 146 -6.36 7.03 11.77
C ALA A 146 -5.63 7.56 10.51
N GLY A 147 -4.30 7.52 10.48
CA GLY A 147 -3.51 7.92 9.32
C GLY A 147 -3.80 7.12 8.04
N GLY A 148 -4.27 5.88 8.15
CA GLY A 148 -4.71 5.08 7.01
C GLY A 148 -5.88 5.68 6.24
N ALA A 149 -6.73 6.49 6.92
CA ALA A 149 -7.87 7.16 6.29
C ALA A 149 -7.46 8.36 5.41
N TYR A 150 -6.26 8.91 5.61
CA TYR A 150 -5.76 9.99 4.76
C TYR A 150 -5.42 9.52 3.34
N VAL A 151 -4.98 8.27 3.18
CA VAL A 151 -4.66 7.73 1.84
C VAL A 151 -5.83 7.85 0.87
N PRO A 152 -7.05 7.35 1.19
CA PRO A 152 -8.20 7.54 0.30
C PRO A 152 -8.73 8.97 0.28
N ALA A 153 -8.53 9.75 1.34
CA ALA A 153 -8.99 11.14 1.38
C ALA A 153 -8.16 12.08 0.49
N MET A 154 -6.91 11.69 0.17
CA MET A 154 -5.96 12.48 -0.62
C MET A 154 -5.81 11.96 -2.07
N ALA A 155 -6.46 10.84 -2.39
CA ALA A 155 -6.40 10.21 -3.72
C ALA A 155 -7.33 10.89 -4.73
#